data_410b7e175eb194a57734e0e8381ef73f
#
_entry.id   410b7e175eb194a57734e0e8381ef73f
#
_cell.length_a   1.000
_cell.length_b   1.000
_cell.length_c   1.000
_cell.angle_alpha   90.00
_cell.angle_beta   90.00
_cell.angle_gamma   90.00
#
_symmetry.space_group_name_H-M   'P 1'
#
loop_
_entity.id
_entity.type
_entity.pdbx_description
1 polymer ?
#
loop_
_entity_poly.entity_id
_entity_poly.type
_entity_poly.pdbx_seq_one_letter_code
_entity_poly.pdbx_strand_id
1 'polypeptide(L)'
;MKNYSAKEIKNIVLIGAPGTGKTTLAEAMAFEGKVIDRRGSIEANNTLSDNTDIEHEYKRSIYSTILFTEFMERKLNIIDCPGSDDFCGSLFSAFKVADVGVMVFNAQNGWEVGSEIQARYARVLNKPLIAFVNQLDSDKASFDATLESIRAASRVKPVVVQYPVNPGPGFDAFIDVLLMKMYRFKDENGTREELDIPAEEAEKAQALNKELVEAAAEYDDALMELYFEKGTLTQDDIRSGLKIGVSRRAVMPVFCGSAKRDIGTKRLMEFIINVAPGPLKAPAFLSTEGEEIRACLLYTSPS
;
A
#
# COMPACT_ATOMS: atom_id res chain seq x y z
N MET A 1 25.02 -9.04 4.70
CA MET A 1 23.61 -8.96 4.26
C MET A 1 22.84 -10.01 5.07
N LYS A 2 21.71 -9.63 5.69
CA LYS A 2 20.89 -10.57 6.45
C LYS A 2 20.21 -11.54 5.46
N ASN A 3 20.17 -12.84 5.77
CA ASN A 3 19.47 -13.81 4.95
C ASN A 3 17.98 -13.84 5.35
N TYR A 4 17.10 -13.75 4.40
CA TYR A 4 15.66 -13.80 4.57
C TYR A 4 15.07 -15.03 3.87
N SER A 5 14.24 -15.77 4.57
CA SER A 5 13.44 -16.83 3.96
C SER A 5 12.29 -16.24 3.12
N ALA A 6 11.72 -17.02 2.21
CA ALA A 6 10.58 -16.58 1.39
C ALA A 6 9.34 -16.16 2.23
N LYS A 7 9.22 -16.63 3.48
CA LYS A 7 8.17 -16.21 4.41
C LYS A 7 8.38 -14.80 4.95
N GLU A 8 9.62 -14.33 4.94
CA GLU A 8 10.05 -13.04 5.50
C GLU A 8 10.15 -11.95 4.43
N ILE A 9 9.85 -12.27 3.19
CA ILE A 9 9.93 -11.35 2.06
C ILE A 9 8.52 -10.94 1.60
N LYS A 10 8.38 -9.68 1.21
CA LYS A 10 7.24 -9.13 0.49
C LYS A 10 7.76 -8.37 -0.73
N ASN A 11 7.13 -8.59 -1.87
CA ASN A 11 7.44 -7.88 -3.11
C ASN A 11 6.26 -6.97 -3.46
N ILE A 12 6.45 -5.67 -3.41
CA ILE A 12 5.41 -4.71 -3.75
C ILE A 12 5.79 -3.92 -5.01
N VAL A 13 4.77 -3.49 -5.73
CA VAL A 13 4.91 -2.52 -6.81
C VAL A 13 4.10 -1.27 -6.49
N LEU A 14 4.75 -0.09 -6.57
CA LEU A 14 4.08 1.20 -6.44
C LEU A 14 3.53 1.61 -7.80
N ILE A 15 2.24 1.86 -7.86
CA ILE A 15 1.51 2.23 -9.05
C ILE A 15 0.63 3.46 -8.78
N GLY A 16 0.14 4.10 -9.83
CA GLY A 16 -0.69 5.30 -9.75
C GLY A 16 -0.34 6.31 -10.84
N ALA A 17 -1.22 7.26 -11.10
CA ALA A 17 -1.03 8.30 -12.11
C ALA A 17 0.25 9.14 -11.87
N PRO A 18 0.73 9.90 -12.87
CA PRO A 18 1.86 10.81 -12.68
C PRO A 18 1.57 11.82 -11.55
N GLY A 19 2.58 12.16 -10.75
CA GLY A 19 2.44 13.16 -9.68
C GLY A 19 1.71 12.70 -8.42
N THR A 20 1.29 11.42 -8.30
CA THR A 20 0.63 10.91 -7.07
C THR A 20 1.58 10.71 -5.90
N GLY A 21 2.91 10.81 -6.12
CA GLY A 21 3.93 10.72 -5.07
C GLY A 21 4.44 9.31 -4.79
N LYS A 22 4.44 8.41 -5.78
CA LYS A 22 4.99 7.04 -5.66
C LYS A 22 6.45 7.03 -5.21
N THR A 23 7.31 7.77 -5.93
CA THR A 23 8.73 7.91 -5.61
C THR A 23 8.95 8.51 -4.22
N THR A 24 8.15 9.50 -3.85
CA THR A 24 8.18 10.07 -2.49
C THR A 24 7.77 9.05 -1.43
N LEU A 25 6.82 8.17 -1.74
CA LEU A 25 6.41 7.07 -0.85
C LEU A 25 7.52 6.01 -0.76
N ALA A 26 8.20 5.70 -1.87
CA ALA A 26 9.35 4.79 -1.85
C ALA A 26 10.50 5.33 -0.96
N GLU A 27 10.81 6.63 -1.06
CA GLU A 27 11.76 7.33 -0.19
C GLU A 27 11.36 7.26 1.29
N ALA A 28 10.08 7.53 1.59
CA ALA A 28 9.56 7.46 2.95
C ALA A 28 9.64 6.03 3.52
N MET A 29 9.33 5.00 2.72
CA MET A 29 9.48 3.60 3.11
C MET A 29 10.95 3.21 3.38
N ALA A 30 11.88 3.68 2.55
CA ALA A 30 13.32 3.45 2.73
C ALA A 30 13.85 4.13 4.00
N PHE A 31 13.35 5.33 4.30
CA PHE A 31 13.68 6.08 5.51
C PHE A 31 13.15 5.39 6.77
N GLU A 32 11.88 4.99 6.80
CA GLU A 32 11.26 4.26 7.92
C GLU A 32 11.96 2.93 8.21
N GLY A 33 12.45 2.25 7.18
CA GLY A 33 13.26 1.03 7.32
C GLY A 33 14.74 1.29 7.56
N LYS A 34 15.18 2.55 7.74
CA LYS A 34 16.56 2.96 8.05
C LYS A 34 17.58 2.52 6.98
N VAL A 35 17.16 2.41 5.74
CA VAL A 35 18.05 2.19 4.59
C VAL A 35 18.76 3.48 4.20
N ILE A 36 18.09 4.61 4.42
CA ILE A 36 18.63 5.96 4.27
C ILE A 36 18.42 6.75 5.55
N ASP A 37 19.37 7.61 5.87
CA ASP A 37 19.31 8.50 7.04
C ASP A 37 18.54 9.79 6.76
N ARG A 38 18.37 10.15 5.49
CA ARG A 38 17.69 11.36 5.02
C ARG A 38 16.94 11.07 3.73
N ARG A 39 15.68 11.51 3.66
CA ARG A 39 14.86 11.37 2.46
C ARG A 39 15.33 12.32 1.35
N GLY A 40 15.42 11.80 0.13
CA GLY A 40 15.60 12.57 -1.08
C GLY A 40 14.32 13.29 -1.52
N SER A 41 14.43 14.16 -2.50
CA SER A 41 13.29 14.78 -3.18
C SER A 41 13.52 14.90 -4.68
N ILE A 42 12.44 14.89 -5.45
CA ILE A 42 12.48 15.05 -6.91
C ILE A 42 13.07 16.41 -7.28
N GLU A 43 12.73 17.44 -6.51
CA GLU A 43 13.22 18.80 -6.73
C GLU A 43 14.73 18.90 -6.56
N ALA A 44 15.30 18.18 -5.58
CA ALA A 44 16.72 18.13 -5.29
C ALA A 44 17.50 17.14 -6.17
N ASN A 45 16.84 16.35 -7.03
CA ASN A 45 17.44 15.29 -7.87
C ASN A 45 18.28 14.28 -7.08
N ASN A 46 17.84 13.88 -5.91
CA ASN A 46 18.58 13.00 -5.01
C ASN A 46 17.73 11.84 -4.42
N THR A 47 16.67 11.46 -5.13
CA THR A 47 15.87 10.28 -4.78
C THR A 47 16.60 8.99 -5.14
N LEU A 48 16.26 7.89 -4.45
CA LEU A 48 16.81 6.58 -4.75
C LEU A 48 16.33 6.03 -6.11
N SER A 49 15.10 6.38 -6.51
CA SER A 49 14.46 5.85 -7.72
C SER A 49 14.88 6.60 -8.97
N ASP A 50 14.65 7.92 -9.00
CA ASP A 50 14.90 8.75 -10.18
C ASP A 50 16.35 9.23 -10.14
N ASN A 51 17.25 8.45 -10.75
CA ASN A 51 18.69 8.66 -10.63
C ASN A 51 19.41 8.86 -11.98
N THR A 52 18.67 8.94 -13.07
CA THR A 52 19.23 9.19 -14.41
C THR A 52 19.11 10.66 -14.80
N ASP A 53 20.02 11.14 -15.66
CA ASP A 53 20.03 12.54 -16.13
C ASP A 53 18.71 12.94 -16.77
N ILE A 54 18.08 12.02 -17.52
CA ILE A 54 16.80 12.27 -18.19
C ILE A 54 15.64 12.38 -17.17
N GLU A 55 15.62 11.59 -16.10
CA GLU A 55 14.62 11.69 -15.03
C GLU A 55 14.79 13.00 -14.25
N HIS A 56 16.04 13.41 -14.04
CA HIS A 56 16.35 14.70 -13.42
C HIS A 56 15.93 15.89 -14.28
N GLU A 57 16.12 15.81 -15.60
CA GLU A 57 15.71 16.86 -16.55
C GLU A 57 14.18 17.00 -16.57
N TYR A 58 13.46 15.87 -16.68
CA TYR A 58 12.00 15.87 -16.81
C TYR A 58 11.25 15.86 -15.47
N LYS A 59 11.96 15.75 -14.34
CA LYS A 59 11.39 15.68 -12.98
C LYS A 59 10.30 14.62 -12.82
N ARG A 60 10.51 13.48 -13.45
CA ARG A 60 9.57 12.34 -13.41
C ARG A 60 10.28 11.03 -13.67
N SER A 61 9.76 9.95 -13.10
CA SER A 61 10.23 8.59 -13.34
C SER A 61 9.96 8.15 -14.78
N ILE A 62 10.97 7.59 -15.42
CA ILE A 62 10.94 7.01 -16.78
C ILE A 62 11.18 5.50 -16.70
N TYR A 63 12.02 5.07 -15.80
CA TYR A 63 12.37 3.67 -15.57
C TYR A 63 11.73 3.14 -14.29
N SER A 64 11.51 1.83 -14.22
CA SER A 64 11.16 1.18 -12.96
C SER A 64 12.41 0.89 -12.17
N THR A 65 12.43 1.30 -10.91
CA THR A 65 13.57 1.11 -9.99
C THR A 65 13.22 0.12 -8.90
N ILE A 66 14.15 -0.78 -8.60
CA ILE A 66 14.00 -1.77 -7.53
C ILE A 66 14.73 -1.29 -6.30
N LEU A 67 13.99 -1.07 -5.24
CA LEU A 67 14.47 -0.71 -3.92
C LEU A 67 14.16 -1.81 -2.92
N PHE A 68 14.75 -1.74 -1.75
CA PHE A 68 14.35 -2.58 -0.63
C PHE A 68 14.42 -1.83 0.69
N THR A 69 13.67 -2.33 1.66
CA THR A 69 13.78 -1.88 3.04
C THR A 69 13.63 -3.06 3.99
N GLU A 70 14.19 -2.94 5.18
CA GLU A 70 14.05 -3.92 6.26
C GLU A 70 13.16 -3.31 7.34
N PHE A 71 12.04 -3.99 7.64
CA PHE A 71 11.08 -3.50 8.62
C PHE A 71 10.43 -4.67 9.36
N MET A 72 10.32 -4.59 10.69
CA MET A 72 9.76 -5.66 11.54
C MET A 72 10.36 -7.05 11.24
N GLU A 73 11.67 -7.11 11.09
CA GLU A 73 12.42 -8.36 10.76
C GLU A 73 12.02 -9.01 9.42
N ARG A 74 11.40 -8.25 8.53
CA ARG A 74 11.01 -8.65 7.18
C ARG A 74 11.74 -7.81 6.15
N LYS A 75 11.92 -8.38 4.97
CA LYS A 75 12.41 -7.65 3.80
C LYS A 75 11.25 -7.26 2.90
N LEU A 76 11.13 -5.98 2.64
CA LEU A 76 10.17 -5.42 1.70
C LEU A 76 10.93 -4.97 0.45
N ASN A 77 10.79 -5.69 -0.66
CA ASN A 77 11.25 -5.25 -1.97
C ASN A 77 10.19 -4.34 -2.58
N ILE A 78 10.61 -3.18 -3.06
CA ILE A 78 9.75 -2.12 -3.59
C ILE A 78 10.14 -1.88 -5.04
N ILE A 79 9.19 -2.00 -5.95
CA ILE A 79 9.37 -1.66 -7.36
C ILE A 79 8.62 -0.35 -7.58
N ASP A 80 9.37 0.76 -7.70
CA ASP A 80 8.80 2.05 -8.05
C ASP A 80 8.66 2.15 -9.56
N CYS A 81 7.42 2.31 -10.04
CA CYS A 81 7.11 2.32 -11.48
C CYS A 81 6.75 3.72 -11.96
N PRO A 82 7.10 4.07 -13.21
CA PRO A 82 6.64 5.29 -13.86
C PRO A 82 5.12 5.39 -13.84
N GLY A 83 4.61 6.62 -13.61
CA GLY A 83 3.17 6.88 -13.61
C GLY A 83 2.59 7.19 -14.98
N SER A 84 3.41 7.55 -15.96
CA SER A 84 2.98 7.90 -17.30
C SER A 84 2.62 6.67 -18.11
N ASP A 85 1.56 6.76 -18.88
CA ASP A 85 1.05 5.68 -19.76
C ASP A 85 2.07 5.32 -20.86
N ASP A 86 2.94 6.25 -21.25
CA ASP A 86 4.01 6.02 -22.23
C ASP A 86 5.02 4.97 -21.76
N PHE A 87 5.15 4.77 -20.46
CA PHE A 87 6.13 3.85 -19.86
C PHE A 87 5.48 2.60 -19.23
N CYS A 88 4.22 2.30 -19.55
CA CYS A 88 3.47 1.18 -18.97
C CYS A 88 4.06 -0.22 -19.26
N GLY A 89 4.97 -0.35 -20.22
CA GLY A 89 5.63 -1.63 -20.53
C GLY A 89 6.42 -2.20 -19.35
N SER A 90 7.09 -1.36 -18.57
CA SER A 90 7.82 -1.77 -17.36
C SER A 90 6.89 -2.26 -16.25
N LEU A 91 5.69 -1.70 -16.17
CA LEU A 91 4.67 -2.05 -15.19
C LEU A 91 4.22 -3.51 -15.31
N PHE A 92 4.08 -4.04 -16.53
CA PHE A 92 3.73 -5.44 -16.75
C PHE A 92 4.77 -6.39 -16.15
N SER A 93 6.06 -6.10 -16.36
CA SER A 93 7.17 -6.88 -15.81
C SER A 93 7.23 -6.78 -14.28
N ALA A 94 7.02 -5.57 -13.74
CA ALA A 94 6.98 -5.33 -12.31
C ALA A 94 5.85 -6.11 -11.62
N PHE A 95 4.66 -6.09 -12.18
CA PHE A 95 3.54 -6.87 -11.65
C PHE A 95 3.76 -8.38 -11.70
N LYS A 96 4.48 -8.89 -12.69
CA LYS A 96 4.76 -10.34 -12.74
C LYS A 96 5.51 -10.82 -11.51
N VAL A 97 6.46 -10.03 -11.00
CA VAL A 97 7.31 -10.42 -9.86
C VAL A 97 6.80 -9.90 -8.51
N ALA A 98 5.93 -8.87 -8.50
CA ALA A 98 5.33 -8.36 -7.28
C ALA A 98 4.24 -9.30 -6.73
N ASP A 99 4.09 -9.32 -5.41
CA ASP A 99 3.04 -10.06 -4.71
C ASP A 99 1.75 -9.22 -4.60
N VAL A 100 1.88 -7.90 -4.49
CA VAL A 100 0.79 -6.95 -4.31
C VAL A 100 1.15 -5.59 -4.92
N GLY A 101 0.15 -4.88 -5.46
CA GLY A 101 0.29 -3.49 -5.89
C GLY A 101 -0.17 -2.53 -4.79
N VAL A 102 0.61 -1.48 -4.54
CA VAL A 102 0.19 -0.32 -3.75
C VAL A 102 -0.18 0.79 -4.73
N MET A 103 -1.48 1.05 -4.84
CA MET A 103 -2.03 2.05 -5.74
C MET A 103 -2.13 3.39 -5.04
N VAL A 104 -1.29 4.33 -5.46
CA VAL A 104 -1.17 5.65 -4.85
C VAL A 104 -2.08 6.63 -5.59
N PHE A 105 -2.99 7.25 -4.85
CA PHE A 105 -3.90 8.26 -5.35
C PHE A 105 -3.50 9.64 -4.84
N ASN A 106 -3.67 10.66 -5.67
CA ASN A 106 -3.61 12.05 -5.23
C ASN A 106 -4.96 12.44 -4.60
N ALA A 107 -4.94 12.93 -3.37
CA ALA A 107 -6.14 13.32 -2.63
C ALA A 107 -6.94 14.50 -3.24
N GLN A 108 -6.37 15.18 -4.24
CA GLN A 108 -7.08 16.23 -4.99
C GLN A 108 -7.78 15.69 -6.24
N ASN A 109 -7.18 14.69 -6.90
CA ASN A 109 -7.61 14.22 -8.21
C ASN A 109 -8.44 12.93 -8.14
N GLY A 110 -8.27 12.13 -7.09
CA GLY A 110 -8.95 10.85 -6.95
C GLY A 110 -8.53 9.83 -8.02
N TRP A 111 -9.51 9.15 -8.59
CA TRP A 111 -9.27 8.14 -9.64
C TRP A 111 -9.09 8.81 -11.01
N GLU A 112 -7.89 8.75 -11.53
CA GLU A 112 -7.49 9.31 -12.83
C GLU A 112 -7.44 8.23 -13.92
N VAL A 113 -7.34 8.64 -15.19
CA VAL A 113 -7.23 7.73 -16.35
C VAL A 113 -6.01 6.80 -16.20
N GLY A 114 -4.85 7.35 -15.79
CA GLY A 114 -3.66 6.55 -15.53
C GLY A 114 -3.87 5.50 -14.43
N SER A 115 -4.70 5.81 -13.43
CA SER A 115 -5.10 4.85 -12.40
C SER A 115 -5.90 3.69 -12.97
N GLU A 116 -6.86 3.94 -13.88
CA GLU A 116 -7.66 2.90 -14.54
C GLU A 116 -6.78 1.96 -15.39
N ILE A 117 -5.84 2.52 -16.16
CA ILE A 117 -4.91 1.74 -16.98
C ILE A 117 -4.09 0.79 -16.10
N GLN A 118 -3.53 1.30 -15.01
CA GLN A 118 -2.68 0.51 -14.11
C GLN A 118 -3.49 -0.52 -13.32
N ALA A 119 -4.70 -0.19 -12.86
CA ALA A 119 -5.63 -1.14 -12.25
C ALA A 119 -6.02 -2.27 -13.21
N ARG A 120 -6.14 -1.96 -14.51
CA ARG A 120 -6.40 -2.98 -15.55
C ARG A 120 -5.24 -3.97 -15.66
N TYR A 121 -3.98 -3.54 -15.59
CA TYR A 121 -2.83 -4.44 -15.57
C TYR A 121 -2.84 -5.34 -14.35
N ALA A 122 -3.10 -4.79 -13.16
CA ALA A 122 -3.23 -5.58 -11.94
C ALA A 122 -4.30 -6.67 -12.06
N ARG A 123 -5.45 -6.31 -12.65
CA ARG A 123 -6.56 -7.24 -12.88
C ARG A 123 -6.19 -8.36 -13.86
N VAL A 124 -5.58 -8.02 -15.01
CA VAL A 124 -5.15 -9.00 -16.04
C VAL A 124 -4.13 -9.98 -15.47
N LEU A 125 -3.22 -9.50 -14.62
CA LEU A 125 -2.18 -10.30 -13.98
C LEU A 125 -2.63 -10.92 -12.63
N ASN A 126 -3.91 -10.77 -12.28
CA ASN A 126 -4.49 -11.31 -11.05
C ASN A 126 -3.76 -10.86 -9.78
N LYS A 127 -3.31 -9.62 -9.72
CA LYS A 127 -2.60 -9.06 -8.55
C LYS A 127 -3.56 -8.31 -7.64
N PRO A 128 -3.48 -8.54 -6.31
CA PRO A 128 -4.23 -7.77 -5.34
C PRO A 128 -3.70 -6.33 -5.25
N LEU A 129 -4.57 -5.42 -4.82
CA LEU A 129 -4.24 -4.01 -4.65
C LEU A 129 -4.52 -3.55 -3.22
N ILE A 130 -3.68 -2.62 -2.76
CA ILE A 130 -3.88 -1.80 -1.57
C ILE A 130 -3.91 -0.35 -2.06
N ALA A 131 -4.89 0.45 -1.64
CA ALA A 131 -4.98 1.86 -1.99
C ALA A 131 -4.30 2.72 -0.92
N PHE A 132 -3.56 3.74 -1.35
CA PHE A 132 -2.98 4.76 -0.49
C PHE A 132 -3.35 6.14 -1.01
N VAL A 133 -4.22 6.85 -0.30
CA VAL A 133 -4.62 8.23 -0.59
C VAL A 133 -3.56 9.16 -0.01
N ASN A 134 -2.73 9.69 -0.90
CA ASN A 134 -1.55 10.49 -0.60
C ASN A 134 -1.82 12.00 -0.77
N GLN A 135 -0.88 12.83 -0.30
CA GLN A 135 -0.92 14.30 -0.43
C GLN A 135 -2.11 14.93 0.32
N LEU A 136 -2.49 14.35 1.45
CA LEU A 136 -3.55 14.90 2.30
C LEU A 136 -3.17 16.22 2.97
N ASP A 137 -1.92 16.63 2.88
CA ASP A 137 -1.39 17.93 3.30
C ASP A 137 -1.58 19.06 2.26
N SER A 138 -2.21 18.79 1.12
CA SER A 138 -2.45 19.76 0.05
C SER A 138 -3.73 20.58 0.28
N ASP A 139 -3.77 21.83 -0.21
CA ASP A 139 -4.88 22.78 0.00
C ASP A 139 -6.26 22.26 -0.44
N LYS A 140 -6.29 21.44 -1.51
CA LYS A 140 -7.53 20.92 -2.11
C LYS A 140 -7.74 19.43 -1.84
N ALA A 141 -7.01 18.88 -0.86
CA ALA A 141 -7.11 17.47 -0.55
C ALA A 141 -8.48 17.13 0.03
N SER A 142 -9.10 16.07 -0.51
CA SER A 142 -10.34 15.51 0.00
C SER A 142 -10.27 13.99 -0.02
N PHE A 143 -10.17 13.41 1.17
CA PHE A 143 -10.19 11.94 1.31
C PHE A 143 -11.54 11.36 0.88
N ASP A 144 -12.64 11.97 1.33
CA ASP A 144 -13.99 11.44 1.07
C ASP A 144 -14.32 11.49 -0.44
N ALA A 145 -13.99 12.58 -1.14
CA ALA A 145 -14.18 12.68 -2.60
C ALA A 145 -13.31 11.64 -3.35
N THR A 146 -12.06 11.45 -2.89
CA THR A 146 -11.16 10.43 -3.46
C THR A 146 -11.70 9.03 -3.22
N LEU A 147 -12.17 8.73 -2.00
CA LEU A 147 -12.76 7.43 -1.67
C LEU A 147 -14.00 7.14 -2.52
N GLU A 148 -14.89 8.11 -2.71
CA GLU A 148 -16.06 7.97 -3.59
C GLU A 148 -15.65 7.70 -5.05
N SER A 149 -14.62 8.39 -5.56
CA SER A 149 -14.11 8.13 -6.90
C SER A 149 -13.52 6.70 -7.02
N ILE A 150 -12.84 6.21 -5.98
CA ILE A 150 -12.34 4.84 -5.91
C ILE A 150 -13.50 3.85 -5.87
N ARG A 151 -14.54 4.10 -5.06
CA ARG A 151 -15.74 3.25 -4.98
C ARG A 151 -16.47 3.16 -6.32
N ALA A 152 -16.57 4.27 -7.03
CA ALA A 152 -17.25 4.34 -8.32
C ALA A 152 -16.52 3.61 -9.46
N ALA A 153 -15.17 3.64 -9.46
CA ALA A 153 -14.36 3.12 -10.54
C ALA A 153 -13.80 1.71 -10.26
N SER A 154 -13.53 1.37 -9.00
CA SER A 154 -12.95 0.09 -8.64
C SER A 154 -13.95 -1.07 -8.80
N ARG A 155 -13.47 -2.19 -9.35
CA ARG A 155 -14.23 -3.45 -9.40
C ARG A 155 -14.04 -4.31 -8.15
N VAL A 156 -13.09 -3.92 -7.29
CA VAL A 156 -12.80 -4.58 -6.02
C VAL A 156 -13.37 -3.69 -4.91
N LYS A 157 -14.00 -4.27 -3.91
CA LYS A 157 -14.61 -3.54 -2.78
C LYS A 157 -13.54 -2.76 -2.01
N PRO A 158 -13.54 -1.41 -2.04
CA PRO A 158 -12.63 -0.64 -1.20
C PRO A 158 -13.12 -0.68 0.25
N VAL A 159 -12.21 -0.91 1.19
CA VAL A 159 -12.53 -0.93 2.62
C VAL A 159 -11.55 -0.04 3.38
N VAL A 160 -12.07 0.92 4.11
CA VAL A 160 -11.26 1.91 4.81
C VAL A 160 -10.57 1.27 6.01
N VAL A 161 -9.24 1.33 6.03
CA VAL A 161 -8.40 0.95 7.19
C VAL A 161 -7.96 2.18 7.95
N GLN A 162 -7.75 3.30 7.24
CA GLN A 162 -7.40 4.59 7.84
C GLN A 162 -8.14 5.73 7.15
N TYR A 163 -8.51 6.75 7.91
CA TYR A 163 -9.03 8.01 7.34
C TYR A 163 -8.45 9.22 8.08
N PRO A 164 -8.27 10.38 7.39
CA PRO A 164 -7.70 11.57 7.98
C PRO A 164 -8.69 12.29 8.90
N VAL A 165 -8.19 12.96 9.93
CA VAL A 165 -9.00 13.81 10.81
C VAL A 165 -9.12 15.22 10.24
N ASN A 166 -8.01 15.79 9.74
CA ASN A 166 -7.94 17.19 9.29
C ASN A 166 -7.15 17.27 7.96
N PRO A 167 -7.73 16.83 6.83
CA PRO A 167 -7.05 16.96 5.53
C PRO A 167 -6.87 18.43 5.15
N GLY A 168 -5.75 18.73 4.46
CA GLY A 168 -5.36 20.08 4.07
C GLY A 168 -4.01 20.51 4.63
N PRO A 169 -3.62 21.78 4.53
CA PRO A 169 -2.28 22.29 4.89
C PRO A 169 -1.84 21.98 6.34
N GLY A 170 -2.76 21.69 7.21
CA GLY A 170 -2.49 21.33 8.61
C GLY A 170 -2.58 19.85 8.91
N PHE A 171 -2.67 18.97 7.89
CA PHE A 171 -2.83 17.53 8.10
C PHE A 171 -1.74 16.93 8.96
N ASP A 172 -2.11 16.46 10.13
CA ASP A 172 -1.21 15.89 11.13
C ASP A 172 -1.73 14.62 11.81
N ALA A 173 -2.99 14.21 11.53
CA ALA A 173 -3.61 13.09 12.24
C ALA A 173 -4.50 12.23 11.35
N PHE A 174 -4.50 10.92 11.65
CA PHE A 174 -5.46 9.97 11.08
C PHE A 174 -6.01 9.03 12.15
N ILE A 175 -7.18 8.46 11.89
CA ILE A 175 -7.77 7.39 12.70
C ILE A 175 -7.55 6.06 12.00
N ASP A 176 -7.00 5.10 12.74
CA ASP A 176 -6.87 3.69 12.32
C ASP A 176 -8.11 2.93 12.77
N VAL A 177 -8.89 2.53 11.79
CA VAL A 177 -10.19 1.87 11.98
C VAL A 177 -10.03 0.43 12.49
N LEU A 178 -8.93 -0.24 12.12
CA LEU A 178 -8.64 -1.60 12.58
C LEU A 178 -8.23 -1.62 14.06
N LEU A 179 -7.41 -0.64 14.46
CA LEU A 179 -6.90 -0.52 15.82
C LEU A 179 -7.83 0.28 16.74
N MET A 180 -8.78 1.04 16.17
CA MET A 180 -9.67 1.98 16.87
C MET A 180 -8.89 2.99 17.73
N LYS A 181 -7.88 3.62 17.10
CA LYS A 181 -7.00 4.62 17.70
C LYS A 181 -6.75 5.78 16.75
N MET A 182 -6.51 6.96 17.30
CA MET A 182 -6.03 8.11 16.55
C MET A 182 -4.52 8.23 16.69
N TYR A 183 -3.85 8.54 15.60
CA TYR A 183 -2.41 8.83 15.55
C TYR A 183 -2.20 10.26 15.12
N ARG A 184 -1.52 11.06 15.96
CA ARG A 184 -1.13 12.44 15.65
C ARG A 184 0.38 12.53 15.50
N PHE A 185 0.83 13.21 14.47
CA PHE A 185 2.23 13.37 14.11
C PHE A 185 2.73 14.75 14.60
N LYS A 186 3.89 14.77 15.25
CA LYS A 186 4.47 15.98 15.86
C LYS A 186 5.51 16.64 14.96
N ASP A 187 6.10 15.87 14.05
CA ASP A 187 7.18 16.33 13.18
C ASP A 187 7.15 15.60 11.83
N GLU A 188 8.06 15.99 10.93
CA GLU A 188 8.20 15.41 9.60
C GLU A 188 9.05 14.12 9.58
N ASN A 189 9.47 13.62 10.75
CA ASN A 189 10.24 12.39 10.90
C ASN A 189 9.38 11.20 11.32
N GLY A 190 8.07 11.33 11.24
CA GLY A 190 7.13 10.25 11.60
C GLY A 190 6.96 10.04 13.10
N THR A 191 7.45 10.95 13.97
CA THR A 191 7.22 10.89 15.41
C THR A 191 5.75 11.08 15.70
N ARG A 192 5.12 10.04 16.26
CA ARG A 192 3.67 10.01 16.46
C ARG A 192 3.29 9.78 17.92
N GLU A 193 2.12 10.26 18.27
CA GLU A 193 1.42 10.04 19.53
C GLU A 193 0.16 9.23 19.26
N GLU A 194 -0.07 8.21 20.08
CA GLU A 194 -1.30 7.44 20.06
C GLU A 194 -2.31 8.05 21.01
N LEU A 195 -3.50 8.32 20.54
CA LEU A 195 -4.58 8.98 21.26
C LEU A 195 -5.88 8.17 21.12
N ASP A 196 -6.79 8.38 22.05
CA ASP A 196 -8.16 7.88 21.89
C ASP A 196 -8.91 8.68 20.82
N ILE A 197 -9.89 8.04 20.19
CA ILE A 197 -10.70 8.66 19.15
C ILE A 197 -11.55 9.77 19.77
N PRO A 198 -11.52 11.01 19.24
CA PRO A 198 -12.38 12.10 19.72
C PRO A 198 -13.86 11.76 19.60
N ALA A 199 -14.67 12.29 20.51
CA ALA A 199 -16.11 12.01 20.54
C ALA A 199 -16.83 12.36 19.23
N GLU A 200 -16.39 13.41 18.55
CA GLU A 200 -16.91 13.86 17.25
C GLU A 200 -16.64 12.87 16.11
N GLU A 201 -15.57 12.06 16.22
CA GLU A 201 -15.20 11.06 15.22
C GLU A 201 -15.69 9.64 15.58
N ALA A 202 -16.21 9.45 16.79
CA ALA A 202 -16.54 8.12 17.32
C ALA A 202 -17.57 7.37 16.47
N GLU A 203 -18.62 8.06 16.03
CA GLU A 203 -19.68 7.46 15.20
C GLU A 203 -19.14 7.02 13.82
N LYS A 204 -18.38 7.89 13.16
CA LYS A 204 -17.75 7.59 11.85
C LYS A 204 -16.77 6.43 11.98
N ALA A 205 -15.93 6.43 13.02
CA ALA A 205 -14.97 5.37 13.27
C ALA A 205 -15.65 4.02 13.51
N GLN A 206 -16.72 3.98 14.31
CA GLN A 206 -17.49 2.78 14.57
C GLN A 206 -18.19 2.24 13.32
N ALA A 207 -18.78 3.12 12.51
CA ALA A 207 -19.41 2.72 11.25
C ALA A 207 -18.40 2.09 10.28
N LEU A 208 -17.22 2.71 10.11
CA LEU A 208 -16.15 2.20 9.25
C LEU A 208 -15.51 0.91 9.83
N ASN A 209 -15.39 0.80 11.16
CA ASN A 209 -14.91 -0.43 11.80
C ASN A 209 -15.88 -1.59 11.55
N LYS A 210 -17.18 -1.35 11.66
CA LYS A 210 -18.19 -2.37 11.34
C LYS A 210 -18.08 -2.83 9.89
N GLU A 211 -17.95 -1.90 8.93
CA GLU A 211 -17.73 -2.22 7.50
C GLU A 211 -16.47 -3.06 7.29
N LEU A 212 -15.38 -2.73 8.01
CA LEU A 212 -14.11 -3.46 7.97
C LEU A 212 -14.25 -4.88 8.54
N VAL A 213 -14.94 -5.04 9.68
CA VAL A 213 -15.19 -6.34 10.32
C VAL A 213 -16.05 -7.23 9.42
N GLU A 214 -17.12 -6.70 8.86
CA GLU A 214 -17.96 -7.42 7.91
C GLU A 214 -17.19 -7.88 6.68
N ALA A 215 -16.38 -7.00 6.10
CA ALA A 215 -15.53 -7.34 4.96
C ALA A 215 -14.44 -8.37 5.30
N ALA A 216 -13.95 -8.40 6.53
CA ALA A 216 -13.00 -9.42 6.98
C ALA A 216 -13.68 -10.79 7.17
N ALA A 217 -14.91 -10.81 7.68
CA ALA A 217 -15.66 -12.04 7.90
C ALA A 217 -16.18 -12.68 6.59
N GLU A 218 -16.50 -11.88 5.57
CA GLU A 218 -17.22 -12.29 4.35
C GLU A 218 -16.55 -13.44 3.57
N TYR A 219 -15.23 -13.64 3.73
CA TYR A 219 -14.47 -14.60 2.91
C TYR A 219 -13.95 -15.82 3.70
N ASP A 220 -14.40 -16.00 4.94
CA ASP A 220 -14.02 -17.14 5.79
C ASP A 220 -15.23 -17.56 6.65
N ASP A 221 -15.74 -18.78 6.44
CA ASP A 221 -16.94 -19.28 7.09
C ASP A 221 -16.79 -19.31 8.62
N ALA A 222 -15.61 -19.65 9.15
CA ALA A 222 -15.36 -19.67 10.59
C ALA A 222 -15.37 -18.26 11.20
N LEU A 223 -14.82 -17.26 10.49
CA LEU A 223 -14.89 -15.87 10.92
C LEU A 223 -16.30 -15.30 10.81
N MET A 224 -17.07 -15.74 9.83
CA MET A 224 -18.47 -15.35 9.68
C MET A 224 -19.33 -15.91 10.83
N GLU A 225 -19.17 -17.19 11.19
CA GLU A 225 -19.84 -17.80 12.35
C GLU A 225 -19.47 -17.07 13.64
N LEU A 226 -18.16 -16.79 13.84
CA LEU A 226 -17.67 -16.05 15.01
C LEU A 226 -18.26 -14.64 15.09
N TYR A 227 -18.38 -13.96 13.97
CA TYR A 227 -18.99 -12.63 13.90
C TYR A 227 -20.48 -12.68 14.25
N PHE A 228 -21.24 -13.66 13.75
CA PHE A 228 -22.65 -13.82 14.10
C PHE A 228 -22.85 -14.18 15.58
N GLU A 229 -21.95 -14.97 16.17
CA GLU A 229 -22.01 -15.35 17.58
C GLU A 229 -21.68 -14.19 18.53
N LYS A 230 -20.61 -13.41 18.22
CA LYS A 230 -20.05 -12.40 19.14
C LYS A 230 -20.41 -10.96 18.78
N GLY A 231 -20.91 -10.72 17.57
CA GLY A 231 -21.20 -9.37 17.05
C GLY A 231 -19.95 -8.55 16.67
N THR A 232 -18.73 -9.11 16.87
CA THR A 232 -17.46 -8.46 16.53
C THR A 232 -16.35 -9.50 16.37
N LEU A 233 -15.19 -9.06 15.82
CA LEU A 233 -13.98 -9.88 15.66
C LEU A 233 -12.81 -9.24 16.39
N THR A 234 -11.83 -10.03 16.82
CA THR A 234 -10.56 -9.51 17.34
C THR A 234 -9.73 -8.90 16.23
N GLN A 235 -8.75 -8.06 16.57
CA GLN A 235 -7.84 -7.47 15.57
C GLN A 235 -7.10 -8.53 14.75
N ASP A 236 -6.76 -9.66 15.35
CA ASP A 236 -6.06 -10.75 14.66
C ASP A 236 -7.00 -11.53 13.73
N ASP A 237 -8.27 -11.71 14.12
CA ASP A 237 -9.31 -12.26 13.26
C ASP A 237 -9.54 -11.36 12.03
N ILE A 238 -9.67 -10.04 12.25
CA ILE A 238 -9.81 -9.05 11.17
C ILE A 238 -8.61 -9.12 10.21
N ARG A 239 -7.36 -9.15 10.73
CA ARG A 239 -6.16 -9.29 9.90
C ARG A 239 -6.18 -10.58 9.09
N SER A 240 -6.59 -11.68 9.70
CA SER A 240 -6.68 -13.00 9.05
C SER A 240 -7.71 -12.99 7.93
N GLY A 241 -8.89 -12.45 8.17
CA GLY A 241 -9.95 -12.30 7.18
C GLY A 241 -9.53 -11.37 6.03
N LEU A 242 -8.98 -10.21 6.34
CA LEU A 242 -8.46 -9.28 5.31
C LEU A 242 -7.36 -9.92 4.46
N LYS A 243 -6.49 -10.75 5.05
CA LYS A 243 -5.47 -11.50 4.30
C LYS A 243 -6.08 -12.44 3.27
N ILE A 244 -7.19 -13.08 3.59
CA ILE A 244 -7.95 -13.93 2.66
C ILE A 244 -8.61 -13.05 1.60
N GLY A 245 -9.35 -12.02 1.99
CA GLY A 245 -10.07 -11.12 1.09
C GLY A 245 -9.13 -10.41 0.09
N VAL A 246 -7.99 -9.90 0.55
CA VAL A 246 -6.95 -9.30 -0.30
C VAL A 246 -6.34 -10.33 -1.25
N SER A 247 -5.97 -11.52 -0.75
CA SER A 247 -5.38 -12.57 -1.59
C SER A 247 -6.35 -13.06 -2.68
N ARG A 248 -7.66 -13.06 -2.40
CA ARG A 248 -8.73 -13.38 -3.35
C ARG A 248 -9.07 -12.22 -4.29
N ARG A 249 -8.47 -11.03 -4.07
CA ARG A 249 -8.77 -9.78 -4.80
C ARG A 249 -10.23 -9.34 -4.66
N ALA A 250 -10.84 -9.66 -3.56
CA ALA A 250 -12.21 -9.31 -3.24
C ALA A 250 -12.29 -8.00 -2.47
N VAL A 251 -11.25 -7.68 -1.71
CA VAL A 251 -11.13 -6.48 -0.88
C VAL A 251 -9.89 -5.69 -1.25
N MET A 252 -10.03 -4.38 -1.33
CA MET A 252 -8.94 -3.41 -1.50
C MET A 252 -8.87 -2.50 -0.26
N PRO A 253 -7.95 -2.77 0.67
CA PRO A 253 -7.76 -1.91 1.85
C PRO A 253 -7.34 -0.50 1.45
N VAL A 254 -7.95 0.52 2.06
CA VAL A 254 -7.69 1.93 1.78
C VAL A 254 -6.99 2.57 2.98
N PHE A 255 -5.81 3.12 2.71
CA PHE A 255 -4.98 3.89 3.64
C PHE A 255 -4.95 5.34 3.25
N CYS A 256 -4.48 6.18 4.16
CA CYS A 256 -4.35 7.61 3.93
C CYS A 256 -3.04 8.16 4.52
N GLY A 257 -2.52 9.26 3.94
CA GLY A 257 -1.32 9.88 4.47
C GLY A 257 -0.75 11.03 3.64
N SER A 258 0.44 11.42 4.01
CA SER A 258 1.34 12.29 3.25
C SER A 258 2.74 11.69 3.25
N ALA A 259 3.15 11.13 2.12
CA ALA A 259 4.48 10.56 1.96
C ALA A 259 5.58 11.64 2.16
N LYS A 260 5.30 12.88 1.73
CA LYS A 260 6.21 14.02 1.92
C LYS A 260 6.47 14.33 3.39
N ARG A 261 5.45 14.20 4.26
CA ARG A 261 5.55 14.45 5.70
C ARG A 261 5.74 13.19 6.52
N ASP A 262 5.89 12.04 5.88
CA ASP A 262 5.98 10.70 6.49
C ASP A 262 4.80 10.34 7.40
N ILE A 263 3.62 10.81 7.03
CA ILE A 263 2.38 10.49 7.74
C ILE A 263 1.73 9.28 7.06
N GLY A 264 1.50 8.21 7.83
CA GLY A 264 0.83 6.99 7.35
C GLY A 264 1.76 5.92 6.77
N THR A 265 2.98 6.24 6.33
CA THR A 265 3.93 5.32 5.68
C THR A 265 4.22 4.09 6.53
N LYS A 266 4.61 4.28 7.77
CA LYS A 266 4.93 3.20 8.70
C LYS A 266 3.78 2.23 8.89
N ARG A 267 2.56 2.74 9.03
CA ARG A 267 1.37 1.92 9.24
C ARG A 267 0.98 1.14 7.97
N LEU A 268 1.15 1.74 6.80
CA LEU A 268 1.02 1.04 5.52
C LEU A 268 2.01 -0.13 5.42
N MET A 269 3.28 0.08 5.78
CA MET A 269 4.31 -0.98 5.80
C MET A 269 3.96 -2.10 6.78
N GLU A 270 3.52 -1.77 8.01
CA GLU A 270 3.05 -2.74 9.00
C GLU A 270 1.91 -3.62 8.44
N PHE A 271 0.94 -3.00 7.78
CA PHE A 271 -0.16 -3.73 7.17
C PHE A 271 0.30 -4.62 6.00
N ILE A 272 1.14 -4.13 5.12
CA ILE A 272 1.70 -4.92 4.01
C ILE A 272 2.40 -6.17 4.54
N ILE A 273 3.22 -6.03 5.57
CA ILE A 273 3.95 -7.15 6.16
C ILE A 273 2.99 -8.19 6.76
N ASN A 274 1.97 -7.75 7.48
CA ASN A 274 1.08 -8.63 8.24
C ASN A 274 -0.06 -9.23 7.39
N VAL A 275 -0.57 -8.49 6.40
CA VAL A 275 -1.80 -8.83 5.68
C VAL A 275 -1.56 -9.17 4.21
N ALA A 276 -0.70 -8.43 3.49
CA ALA A 276 -0.49 -8.67 2.06
C ALA A 276 0.04 -10.11 1.80
N PRO A 277 -0.34 -10.73 0.67
CA PRO A 277 0.25 -12.00 0.25
C PRO A 277 1.76 -11.87 0.09
N GLY A 278 2.47 -12.97 0.10
CA GLY A 278 3.91 -13.04 -0.13
C GLY A 278 4.26 -14.12 -1.15
N PRO A 279 5.55 -14.26 -1.50
CA PRO A 279 6.01 -15.11 -2.61
C PRO A 279 5.53 -16.56 -2.56
N LEU A 280 5.33 -17.11 -1.36
CA LEU A 280 4.87 -18.50 -1.21
C LEU A 280 3.42 -18.74 -1.66
N LYS A 281 2.63 -17.68 -1.80
CA LYS A 281 1.26 -17.73 -2.32
C LYS A 281 1.17 -17.33 -3.79
N ALA A 282 2.28 -16.94 -4.41
CA ALA A 282 2.33 -16.63 -5.82
C ALA A 282 2.06 -17.91 -6.64
N PRO A 283 1.34 -17.82 -7.77
CA PRO A 283 1.24 -18.93 -8.70
C PRO A 283 2.64 -19.33 -9.19
N ALA A 284 2.82 -20.62 -9.50
CA ALA A 284 4.06 -21.10 -10.10
C ALA A 284 4.31 -20.43 -11.45
N PHE A 285 5.58 -20.14 -11.74
CA PHE A 285 6.00 -19.81 -13.08
C PHE A 285 6.22 -21.12 -13.86
N LEU A 286 5.90 -21.10 -15.14
CA LEU A 286 6.25 -22.22 -16.02
C LEU A 286 7.58 -21.89 -16.70
N SER A 287 8.52 -22.82 -16.67
CA SER A 287 9.74 -22.77 -17.48
C SER A 287 9.40 -22.93 -18.97
N THR A 288 10.36 -22.70 -19.85
CA THR A 288 10.21 -22.96 -21.29
C THR A 288 9.99 -24.45 -21.58
N GLU A 289 10.34 -25.33 -20.67
CA GLU A 289 10.15 -26.78 -20.73
C GLU A 289 8.84 -27.25 -20.08
N GLY A 290 8.04 -26.32 -19.54
CA GLY A 290 6.76 -26.61 -18.89
C GLY A 290 6.85 -27.01 -17.44
N GLU A 291 8.03 -26.91 -16.81
CA GLU A 291 8.21 -27.21 -15.39
C GLU A 291 7.71 -26.07 -14.50
N GLU A 292 7.06 -26.41 -13.38
CA GLU A 292 6.63 -25.43 -12.39
C GLU A 292 7.80 -24.94 -11.52
N ILE A 293 8.08 -23.64 -11.60
CA ILE A 293 9.06 -22.95 -10.74
C ILE A 293 8.31 -22.17 -9.66
N ARG A 294 8.51 -22.54 -8.39
CA ARG A 294 7.92 -21.87 -7.23
C ARG A 294 9.00 -21.17 -6.40
N ALA A 295 8.63 -20.10 -5.71
CA ALA A 295 9.55 -19.32 -4.90
C ALA A 295 10.36 -20.15 -3.87
N CYS A 296 9.75 -21.19 -3.27
CA CYS A 296 10.46 -22.06 -2.30
C CYS A 296 11.51 -22.97 -2.93
N LEU A 297 11.44 -23.25 -4.25
CA LEU A 297 12.40 -24.10 -4.95
C LEU A 297 13.69 -23.34 -5.31
N LEU A 298 13.63 -22.01 -5.43
CA LEU A 298 14.80 -21.18 -5.73
C LEU A 298 15.81 -21.13 -4.57
N TYR A 299 15.39 -21.47 -3.35
CA TYR A 299 16.26 -21.48 -2.16
C TYR A 299 16.81 -22.86 -1.79
N THR A 300 16.39 -23.92 -2.46
CA THR A 300 16.83 -25.30 -2.20
C THR A 300 17.83 -25.83 -3.22
N SER A 301 18.21 -25.05 -4.22
CA SER A 301 19.31 -25.39 -5.11
C SER A 301 20.63 -25.25 -4.35
N PRO A 302 21.38 -26.34 -4.10
CA PRO A 302 22.72 -26.20 -3.54
C PRO A 302 23.58 -25.44 -4.54
N SER A 303 24.20 -24.37 -4.09
CA SER A 303 25.26 -23.66 -4.82
C SER A 303 26.46 -24.58 -5.06
#